data_26c6585e46d7587136e10e07638e7e5d
#
_entry.id   26c6585e46d7587136e10e07638e7e5d
#
_cell.length_a   1.000
_cell.length_b   1.000
_cell.length_c   1.000
_cell.angle_alpha   90.00
_cell.angle_beta   90.00
_cell.angle_gamma   90.00
#
_symmetry.space_group_name_H-M   'P 1'
#
loop_
_entity.id
_entity.type
_entity.pdbx_description
1 polymer ?
#
loop_
_entity_poly.entity_id
_entity_poly.type
_entity_poly.pdbx_seq_one_letter_code
_entity_poly.pdbx_strand_id
1 'polypeptide(L)'
;YAEHFSCVEINQMGSTGHSMGGTAAISGADYLGKEAIKSGKKSKLDSVYISGYVLTLRENILRDSKSNMGVSYALYDEGAFRNDLQGWDAGNMKIAPESLRTVNSVLPKDKKVTEVELGKYYGERSNNTLRVIFNEELLHPFQPYNKEATKNQLDYFDKVFGAPISINSNNQIWQYKELFTLINMIVSLLMLIPIAKLFLSLSFYKDIVKDIPASLPEQTSKSKMIFWSVFFLSALIACISFIPMVDVAKILFYESANRELTWFFPQRMNNSVMLWAAFNGSIGLVIFFISYYFFGRHHGVNKNSWGLQINKVELFKTIMLGLSIFICYYLILYFVYFLFHVDYRFWFMGV
;
A
#
# COMPACT_ATOMS: atom_id res chain seq x y z
N TYR A 1 4.94 -15.36 -16.46
CA TYR A 1 3.46 -15.36 -16.30
C TYR A 1 2.80 -14.59 -17.44
N ALA A 2 3.17 -13.32 -17.68
CA ALA A 2 2.59 -12.49 -18.74
C ALA A 2 2.76 -13.09 -20.14
N GLU A 3 3.83 -13.81 -20.40
CA GLU A 3 4.13 -14.47 -21.69
C GLU A 3 3.11 -15.55 -22.10
N HIS A 4 2.26 -16.01 -21.17
CA HIS A 4 1.24 -17.02 -21.43
C HIS A 4 -0.10 -16.43 -21.90
N PHE A 5 -0.23 -15.12 -21.93
CA PHE A 5 -1.44 -14.44 -22.39
C PHE A 5 -1.32 -14.07 -23.87
N SER A 6 -2.30 -14.48 -24.68
CA SER A 6 -2.35 -14.19 -26.11
C SER A 6 -2.49 -12.70 -26.45
N CYS A 7 -2.89 -11.88 -25.50
CA CYS A 7 -3.04 -10.43 -25.66
C CYS A 7 -1.78 -9.64 -25.29
N VAL A 8 -0.68 -10.30 -24.89
CA VAL A 8 0.58 -9.64 -24.50
C VAL A 8 1.59 -9.70 -25.63
N GLU A 9 2.10 -8.53 -26.01
CA GLU A 9 3.25 -8.44 -26.93
C GLU A 9 4.54 -8.69 -26.14
N ILE A 10 5.01 -9.92 -26.20
CA ILE A 10 6.16 -10.41 -25.42
C ILE A 10 7.49 -9.74 -25.75
N ASN A 11 7.58 -9.04 -26.89
CA ASN A 11 8.76 -8.30 -27.30
C ASN A 11 8.73 -6.83 -26.87
N GLN A 12 7.67 -6.40 -26.19
CA GLN A 12 7.46 -5.01 -25.76
C GLN A 12 6.96 -4.93 -24.32
N MET A 13 7.70 -5.57 -23.40
CA MET A 13 7.34 -5.56 -22.00
C MET A 13 8.06 -4.46 -21.23
N GLY A 14 7.30 -3.71 -20.43
CA GLY A 14 7.79 -2.73 -19.49
C GLY A 14 7.39 -3.06 -18.05
N SER A 15 8.19 -2.60 -17.09
CA SER A 15 7.87 -2.66 -15.67
C SER A 15 7.92 -1.27 -15.07
N THR A 16 7.02 -1.00 -14.14
CA THR A 16 7.03 0.25 -13.36
C THR A 16 6.65 -0.02 -11.92
N GLY A 17 7.08 0.86 -11.03
CA GLY A 17 6.69 0.83 -9.64
C GLY A 17 7.11 2.09 -8.90
N HIS A 18 6.36 2.41 -7.86
CA HIS A 18 6.65 3.51 -6.96
C HIS A 18 7.21 3.01 -5.63
N SER A 19 8.21 3.69 -5.08
CA SER A 19 8.80 3.38 -3.78
C SER A 19 9.34 1.92 -3.73
N MET A 20 8.84 1.08 -2.86
CA MET A 20 9.17 -0.36 -2.83
C MET A 20 8.84 -1.08 -4.16
N GLY A 21 7.81 -0.63 -4.88
CA GLY A 21 7.50 -1.11 -6.22
C GLY A 21 8.58 -0.74 -7.24
N GLY A 22 9.21 0.43 -7.10
CA GLY A 22 10.38 0.83 -7.89
C GLY A 22 11.58 -0.09 -7.66
N THR A 23 11.81 -0.50 -6.39
CA THR A 23 12.81 -1.52 -6.07
C THR A 23 12.51 -2.85 -6.75
N ALA A 24 11.27 -3.30 -6.71
CA ALA A 24 10.86 -4.55 -7.35
C ALA A 24 11.03 -4.49 -8.87
N ALA A 25 10.65 -3.37 -9.51
CA ALA A 25 10.77 -3.15 -10.94
C ALA A 25 12.23 -3.23 -11.42
N ILE A 26 13.15 -2.52 -10.74
CA ILE A 26 14.57 -2.54 -11.11
C ILE A 26 15.24 -3.88 -10.78
N SER A 27 14.86 -4.53 -9.69
CA SER A 27 15.37 -5.87 -9.34
C SER A 27 14.93 -6.91 -10.37
N GLY A 28 13.69 -6.81 -10.88
CA GLY A 28 13.22 -7.64 -11.98
C GLY A 28 13.99 -7.39 -13.27
N ALA A 29 14.29 -6.14 -13.61
CA ALA A 29 15.11 -5.78 -14.77
C ALA A 29 16.55 -6.30 -14.63
N ASP A 30 17.16 -6.21 -13.47
CA ASP A 30 18.49 -6.74 -13.17
C ASP A 30 18.52 -8.29 -13.32
N TYR A 31 17.54 -8.98 -12.75
CA TYR A 31 17.41 -10.42 -12.84
C TYR A 31 17.27 -10.89 -14.30
N LEU A 32 16.30 -10.33 -15.04
CA LEU A 32 16.06 -10.69 -16.44
C LEU A 32 17.22 -10.27 -17.36
N GLY A 33 17.90 -9.19 -17.06
CA GLY A 33 19.08 -8.75 -17.77
C GLY A 33 20.27 -9.71 -17.57
N LYS A 34 20.49 -10.20 -16.35
CA LYS A 34 21.49 -11.24 -16.06
C LYS A 34 21.19 -12.56 -16.76
N GLU A 35 19.93 -12.97 -16.80
CA GLU A 35 19.50 -14.16 -17.56
C GLU A 35 19.75 -13.97 -19.07
N ALA A 36 19.48 -12.78 -19.60
CA ALA A 36 19.77 -12.44 -21.00
C ALA A 36 21.28 -12.52 -21.32
N ILE A 37 22.13 -11.98 -20.43
CA ILE A 37 23.60 -12.07 -20.57
C ILE A 37 24.06 -13.51 -20.58
N LYS A 38 23.58 -14.35 -19.65
CA LYS A 38 23.94 -15.77 -19.55
C LYS A 38 23.52 -16.60 -20.80
N SER A 39 22.31 -16.29 -21.31
CA SER A 39 21.74 -17.02 -22.44
C SER A 39 22.14 -16.50 -23.83
N GLY A 40 22.85 -15.37 -23.90
CA GLY A 40 23.15 -14.65 -25.14
C GLY A 40 21.91 -14.13 -25.89
N LYS A 41 20.77 -14.00 -25.18
CA LYS A 41 19.50 -13.51 -25.75
C LYS A 41 19.22 -12.06 -25.33
N LYS A 42 18.26 -11.42 -25.99
CA LYS A 42 17.72 -10.12 -25.55
C LYS A 42 16.99 -10.27 -24.20
N SER A 43 17.06 -9.25 -23.34
CA SER A 43 16.27 -9.21 -22.12
C SER A 43 14.77 -9.23 -22.46
N LYS A 44 13.99 -10.00 -21.70
CA LYS A 44 12.52 -10.01 -21.82
C LYS A 44 11.87 -8.69 -21.41
N LEU A 45 12.58 -7.89 -20.63
CA LEU A 45 12.09 -6.58 -20.19
C LEU A 45 12.80 -5.47 -20.96
N ASP A 46 12.08 -4.87 -21.90
CA ASP A 46 12.62 -3.79 -22.74
C ASP A 46 12.80 -2.49 -21.98
N SER A 47 11.98 -2.27 -20.95
CA SER A 47 11.92 -0.98 -20.26
C SER A 47 11.56 -1.11 -18.79
N VAL A 48 12.13 -0.20 -17.98
CA VAL A 48 11.77 -0.03 -16.58
C VAL A 48 11.56 1.46 -16.27
N TYR A 49 10.49 1.78 -15.57
CA TYR A 49 10.27 3.14 -15.05
C TYR A 49 10.19 3.08 -13.51
N ILE A 50 11.08 3.82 -12.86
CA ILE A 50 11.24 3.81 -11.41
C ILE A 50 10.74 5.14 -10.87
N SER A 51 9.76 5.10 -9.98
CA SER A 51 9.21 6.28 -9.32
C SER A 51 9.52 6.25 -7.81
N GLY A 52 10.05 7.34 -7.28
CA GLY A 52 10.27 7.54 -5.86
C GLY A 52 11.28 6.59 -5.21
N TYR A 53 12.24 6.04 -5.99
CA TYR A 53 13.27 5.17 -5.44
C TYR A 53 14.53 5.14 -6.30
N VAL A 54 15.68 5.52 -5.74
CA VAL A 54 16.95 5.60 -6.49
C VAL A 54 18.12 4.84 -5.85
N LEU A 55 17.95 4.32 -4.62
CA LEU A 55 19.03 3.72 -3.84
C LEU A 55 19.63 2.45 -4.46
N THR A 56 18.89 1.75 -5.30
CA THR A 56 19.38 0.55 -6.02
C THR A 56 20.02 0.86 -7.37
N LEU A 57 20.10 2.11 -7.80
CA LEU A 57 20.72 2.52 -9.06
C LEU A 57 22.26 2.49 -8.94
N ARG A 58 22.80 1.29 -8.71
CA ARG A 58 24.23 1.00 -8.61
C ARG A 58 24.79 0.59 -9.98
N GLU A 59 26.07 0.77 -10.19
CA GLU A 59 26.74 0.51 -11.48
C GLU A 59 26.49 -0.91 -12.03
N ASN A 60 26.58 -1.93 -11.17
CA ASN A 60 26.31 -3.31 -11.56
C ASN A 60 24.87 -3.53 -12.04
N ILE A 61 23.88 -2.97 -11.32
CA ILE A 61 22.47 -3.09 -11.67
C ILE A 61 22.17 -2.33 -12.98
N LEU A 62 22.71 -1.12 -13.12
CA LEU A 62 22.56 -0.31 -14.34
C LEU A 62 23.16 -0.99 -15.57
N ARG A 63 24.33 -1.66 -15.40
CA ARG A 63 24.99 -2.42 -16.45
C ARG A 63 24.24 -3.70 -16.83
N ASP A 64 23.73 -4.41 -15.84
CA ASP A 64 23.18 -5.76 -15.99
C ASP A 64 21.69 -5.77 -16.37
N SER A 65 20.93 -4.73 -16.10
CA SER A 65 19.49 -4.65 -16.37
C SER A 65 19.11 -4.76 -17.85
N LYS A 66 19.98 -4.34 -18.77
CA LYS A 66 19.76 -4.45 -20.22
C LYS A 66 18.39 -3.94 -20.70
N SER A 67 17.88 -2.89 -20.06
CA SER A 67 16.57 -2.29 -20.35
C SER A 67 16.70 -0.77 -20.48
N ASN A 68 15.83 -0.16 -21.28
CA ASN A 68 15.61 1.29 -21.25
C ASN A 68 15.13 1.70 -19.86
N MET A 69 15.47 2.90 -19.39
CA MET A 69 15.17 3.31 -18.02
C MET A 69 14.70 4.76 -17.93
N GLY A 70 13.53 4.94 -17.33
CA GLY A 70 13.04 6.23 -16.84
C GLY A 70 13.10 6.25 -15.31
N VAL A 71 13.50 7.37 -14.76
CA VAL A 71 13.55 7.60 -13.30
C VAL A 71 12.82 8.90 -12.99
N SER A 72 11.89 8.86 -12.07
CA SER A 72 11.18 10.01 -11.53
C SER A 72 11.39 10.02 -10.02
N TYR A 73 11.82 11.14 -9.47
CA TYR A 73 12.08 11.27 -8.05
C TYR A 73 11.53 12.58 -7.50
N ALA A 74 10.85 12.51 -6.36
CA ALA A 74 10.32 13.68 -5.69
C ALA A 74 11.44 14.49 -5.04
N LEU A 75 11.54 15.78 -5.33
CA LEU A 75 12.59 16.67 -4.82
C LEU A 75 12.62 16.72 -3.29
N TYR A 76 11.44 16.70 -2.66
CA TYR A 76 11.26 16.80 -1.22
C TYR A 76 11.05 15.41 -0.56
N ASP A 77 11.57 14.35 -1.19
CA ASP A 77 11.52 13.00 -0.64
C ASP A 77 12.43 12.89 0.61
N GLU A 78 11.84 12.54 1.73
CA GLU A 78 12.54 12.36 3.01
C GLU A 78 13.53 11.19 3.00
N GLY A 79 13.40 10.28 2.05
CA GLY A 79 14.35 9.18 1.82
C GLY A 79 15.65 9.60 1.11
N ALA A 80 15.68 10.79 0.52
CA ALA A 80 16.81 11.31 -0.24
C ALA A 80 18.05 11.60 0.60
N PHE A 81 17.90 11.81 1.91
CA PHE A 81 19.01 12.10 2.85
C PHE A 81 19.97 10.94 3.10
N ARG A 82 20.12 10.06 2.12
CA ARG A 82 20.99 8.87 2.19
C ARG A 82 22.23 8.95 1.29
N ASN A 83 22.36 10.01 0.50
CA ASN A 83 23.58 10.33 -0.24
C ASN A 83 24.40 11.41 0.51
N ASP A 84 25.56 11.76 -0.02
CA ASP A 84 26.50 12.68 0.63
C ASP A 84 26.10 14.17 0.47
N LEU A 85 25.03 14.46 -0.28
CA LEU A 85 24.51 15.82 -0.44
C LEU A 85 23.68 16.23 0.77
N GLN A 86 23.64 17.54 1.05
CA GLN A 86 22.98 18.09 2.23
C GLN A 86 21.58 18.63 1.92
N GLY A 87 20.66 18.47 2.86
CA GLY A 87 19.31 19.03 2.77
C GLY A 87 18.56 18.58 1.50
N TRP A 88 17.85 19.48 0.85
CA TRP A 88 17.09 19.20 -0.36
C TRP A 88 17.94 18.88 -1.59
N ASP A 89 19.24 19.19 -1.59
CA ASP A 89 20.15 18.82 -2.67
C ASP A 89 20.28 17.31 -2.80
N ALA A 90 20.08 16.55 -1.73
CA ALA A 90 20.06 15.11 -1.76
C ALA A 90 18.94 14.55 -2.69
N GLY A 91 17.81 15.25 -2.79
CA GLY A 91 16.70 14.93 -3.71
C GLY A 91 16.81 15.59 -5.08
N ASN A 92 17.80 16.47 -5.30
CA ASN A 92 17.99 17.19 -6.54
C ASN A 92 18.65 16.31 -7.61
N MET A 93 17.82 15.74 -8.47
CA MET A 93 18.25 14.78 -9.49
C MET A 93 19.13 15.40 -10.59
N LYS A 94 19.29 16.73 -10.65
CA LYS A 94 20.28 17.35 -11.54
C LYS A 94 21.71 17.00 -11.15
N ILE A 95 21.98 16.95 -9.84
CA ILE A 95 23.32 16.78 -9.28
C ILE A 95 23.48 15.52 -8.43
N ALA A 96 22.40 14.81 -8.12
CA ALA A 96 22.43 13.61 -7.30
C ALA A 96 23.31 12.51 -7.91
N PRO A 97 24.14 11.83 -7.10
CA PRO A 97 25.04 10.78 -7.60
C PRO A 97 24.31 9.65 -8.33
N GLU A 98 23.08 9.34 -7.89
CA GLU A 98 22.24 8.29 -8.47
C GLU A 98 21.81 8.61 -9.90
N SER A 99 21.39 9.85 -10.15
CA SER A 99 20.98 10.32 -11.49
C SER A 99 22.18 10.43 -12.43
N LEU A 100 23.28 11.02 -11.97
CA LEU A 100 24.54 11.11 -12.70
C LEU A 100 25.06 9.73 -13.11
N ARG A 101 25.06 8.78 -12.16
CA ARG A 101 25.45 7.40 -12.42
C ARG A 101 24.54 6.73 -13.46
N THR A 102 23.23 6.96 -13.37
CA THR A 102 22.25 6.39 -14.30
C THR A 102 22.47 6.89 -15.72
N VAL A 103 22.60 8.20 -15.91
CA VAL A 103 22.84 8.79 -17.24
C VAL A 103 24.21 8.41 -17.77
N ASN A 104 25.25 8.54 -16.95
CA ASN A 104 26.63 8.26 -17.35
C ASN A 104 26.91 6.76 -17.60
N SER A 105 26.03 5.86 -17.15
CA SER A 105 26.15 4.41 -17.41
C SER A 105 26.08 4.07 -18.90
N VAL A 106 25.48 4.93 -19.72
CA VAL A 106 25.23 4.71 -21.14
C VAL A 106 25.99 5.68 -22.06
N LEU A 107 26.64 6.68 -21.50
CA LEU A 107 27.38 7.67 -22.26
C LEU A 107 28.85 7.24 -22.44
N PRO A 108 29.44 7.53 -23.62
CA PRO A 108 30.90 7.40 -23.83
C PRO A 108 31.69 8.23 -22.82
N LYS A 109 32.93 7.81 -22.53
CA LYS A 109 33.76 8.47 -21.50
C LYS A 109 33.99 9.95 -21.74
N ASP A 110 34.10 10.38 -22.98
CA ASP A 110 34.30 11.77 -23.43
C ASP A 110 33.03 12.63 -23.42
N LYS A 111 31.83 11.99 -23.27
CA LYS A 111 30.51 12.65 -23.23
C LYS A 111 29.81 12.57 -21.89
N LYS A 112 30.53 12.14 -20.84
CA LYS A 112 29.95 12.08 -19.49
C LYS A 112 29.59 13.47 -19.00
N VAL A 113 28.44 13.56 -18.33
CA VAL A 113 27.91 14.81 -17.79
C VAL A 113 28.21 14.92 -16.31
N THR A 114 28.39 16.15 -15.84
CA THR A 114 28.52 16.51 -14.42
C THR A 114 27.22 17.05 -13.83
N GLU A 115 26.25 17.35 -14.69
CA GLU A 115 24.89 17.74 -14.31
C GLU A 115 23.91 17.12 -15.30
N VAL A 116 22.79 16.57 -14.79
CA VAL A 116 21.74 15.96 -15.59
C VAL A 116 20.71 17.03 -15.99
N GLU A 117 20.40 17.12 -17.26
CA GLU A 117 19.30 17.92 -17.77
C GLU A 117 18.00 17.10 -17.61
N LEU A 118 17.09 17.56 -16.75
CA LEU A 118 15.83 16.87 -16.44
C LEU A 118 14.94 16.81 -17.68
N GLY A 119 14.28 15.66 -17.89
CA GLY A 119 13.42 15.42 -19.05
C GLY A 119 14.17 15.14 -20.36
N LYS A 120 15.50 15.27 -20.39
CA LYS A 120 16.30 14.95 -21.57
C LYS A 120 16.55 13.46 -21.66
N TYR A 121 16.41 12.94 -22.87
CA TYR A 121 16.70 11.56 -23.18
C TYR A 121 18.19 11.40 -23.58
N TYR A 122 18.88 10.47 -22.93
CA TYR A 122 20.26 10.10 -23.16
C TYR A 122 20.34 8.66 -23.67
N GLY A 123 21.28 8.36 -24.56
CA GLY A 123 21.44 7.01 -25.14
C GLY A 123 20.42 6.70 -26.22
N GLU A 124 20.29 5.42 -26.57
CA GLU A 124 19.51 4.96 -27.70
C GLU A 124 18.48 3.89 -27.28
N ARG A 125 17.22 4.06 -27.73
CA ARG A 125 16.13 3.10 -27.46
C ARG A 125 16.44 1.71 -28.00
N SER A 126 16.91 1.65 -29.25
CA SER A 126 17.17 0.38 -29.97
C SER A 126 18.18 -0.52 -29.28
N ASN A 127 19.10 0.05 -28.54
CA ASN A 127 20.16 -0.64 -27.83
C ASN A 127 19.85 -0.88 -26.34
N ASN A 128 18.63 -0.58 -25.90
CA ASN A 128 18.21 -0.62 -24.49
C ASN A 128 19.07 0.26 -23.58
N THR A 129 19.58 1.37 -24.11
CA THR A 129 20.42 2.33 -23.38
C THR A 129 19.74 3.67 -23.14
N LEU A 130 18.46 3.82 -23.52
CA LEU A 130 17.73 5.06 -23.27
C LEU A 130 17.63 5.34 -21.77
N ARG A 131 17.95 6.58 -21.36
CA ARG A 131 17.86 7.05 -19.98
C ARG A 131 17.18 8.42 -19.96
N VAL A 132 16.26 8.61 -19.00
CA VAL A 132 15.66 9.93 -18.71
C VAL A 132 15.45 10.06 -17.22
N ILE A 133 15.67 11.26 -16.71
CA ILE A 133 15.48 11.59 -15.29
C ILE A 133 14.47 12.72 -15.19
N PHE A 134 13.47 12.53 -14.33
CA PHE A 134 12.51 13.54 -13.91
C PHE A 134 12.63 13.81 -12.42
N ASN A 135 12.32 15.04 -12.00
CA ASN A 135 12.44 15.44 -10.59
C ASN A 135 11.33 16.44 -10.26
N GLU A 136 10.24 15.93 -9.77
CA GLU A 136 9.06 16.72 -9.45
C GLU A 136 9.18 17.37 -8.06
N GLU A 137 8.73 18.63 -7.90
CA GLU A 137 8.72 19.38 -6.63
C GLU A 137 7.60 18.89 -5.70
N LEU A 138 7.73 17.64 -5.22
CA LEU A 138 6.73 16.91 -4.44
C LEU A 138 7.36 16.23 -3.24
N LEU A 139 6.51 15.85 -2.27
CA LEU A 139 6.82 14.83 -1.27
C LEU A 139 6.58 13.43 -1.84
N HIS A 140 7.30 12.46 -1.34
CA HIS A 140 7.26 11.05 -1.76
C HIS A 140 5.85 10.46 -1.93
N PRO A 141 4.91 10.56 -0.94
CA PRO A 141 3.61 9.92 -1.03
C PRO A 141 2.68 10.53 -2.08
N PHE A 142 2.95 11.75 -2.55
CA PHE A 142 2.11 12.44 -3.53
C PHE A 142 2.52 12.20 -4.98
N GLN A 143 3.68 11.61 -5.22
CA GLN A 143 4.18 11.38 -6.57
C GLN A 143 3.25 10.51 -7.43
N PRO A 144 2.69 9.38 -6.94
CA PRO A 144 1.74 8.56 -7.71
C PRO A 144 0.41 9.27 -8.03
N TYR A 145 0.09 10.33 -7.29
CA TYR A 145 -1.16 11.10 -7.42
C TYR A 145 -0.94 12.49 -8.03
N ASN A 146 0.16 12.67 -8.74
CA ASN A 146 0.49 13.94 -9.38
C ASN A 146 0.38 13.83 -10.91
N LYS A 147 -0.26 14.85 -11.53
CA LYS A 147 -0.48 14.87 -12.97
C LYS A 147 0.82 14.94 -13.78
N GLU A 148 1.80 15.70 -13.30
CA GLU A 148 3.09 15.85 -13.98
C GLU A 148 3.91 14.56 -13.90
N ALA A 149 4.01 13.94 -12.72
CA ALA A 149 4.68 12.66 -12.54
C ALA A 149 4.04 11.56 -13.41
N THR A 150 2.70 11.51 -13.46
CA THR A 150 1.97 10.59 -14.35
C THR A 150 2.23 10.90 -15.82
N LYS A 151 2.20 12.17 -16.21
CA LYS A 151 2.54 12.61 -17.58
C LYS A 151 3.94 12.14 -17.97
N ASN A 152 4.94 12.39 -17.13
CA ASN A 152 6.32 11.98 -17.37
C ASN A 152 6.45 10.48 -17.60
N GLN A 153 5.73 9.66 -16.82
CA GLN A 153 5.68 8.21 -17.00
C GLN A 153 5.02 7.81 -18.33
N LEU A 154 3.91 8.45 -18.69
CA LEU A 154 3.20 8.19 -19.95
C LEU A 154 4.05 8.58 -21.14
N ASP A 155 4.66 9.76 -21.14
CA ASP A 155 5.55 10.25 -22.20
C ASP A 155 6.77 9.32 -22.37
N TYR A 156 7.31 8.81 -21.26
CA TYR A 156 8.40 7.85 -21.33
C TYR A 156 7.98 6.54 -22.00
N PHE A 157 6.86 5.95 -21.60
CA PHE A 157 6.40 4.71 -22.22
C PHE A 157 5.94 4.89 -23.66
N ASP A 158 5.36 6.03 -24.00
CA ASP A 158 5.08 6.38 -25.40
C ASP A 158 6.37 6.47 -26.21
N LYS A 159 7.40 7.11 -25.68
CA LYS A 159 8.73 7.18 -26.32
C LYS A 159 9.36 5.80 -26.54
N VAL A 160 9.15 4.86 -25.60
CA VAL A 160 9.76 3.53 -25.68
C VAL A 160 8.93 2.56 -26.55
N PHE A 161 7.63 2.52 -26.39
CA PHE A 161 6.78 1.53 -27.05
C PHE A 161 5.95 2.09 -28.20
N GLY A 162 5.68 3.38 -28.20
CA GLY A 162 4.68 4.01 -29.04
C GLY A 162 3.27 3.75 -28.49
N ALA A 163 2.44 4.77 -28.47
CA ALA A 163 1.05 4.60 -28.07
C ALA A 163 0.25 4.00 -29.24
N PRO A 164 -0.60 2.98 -29.00
CA PRO A 164 -1.47 2.41 -30.02
C PRO A 164 -2.54 3.40 -30.48
N ILE A 165 -2.85 4.39 -29.64
CA ILE A 165 -3.77 5.50 -29.93
C ILE A 165 -3.10 6.78 -29.41
N SER A 166 -3.06 7.82 -30.24
CA SER A 166 -2.48 9.11 -29.88
C SER A 166 -3.39 9.87 -28.91
N ILE A 167 -3.24 9.59 -27.62
CA ILE A 167 -3.88 10.37 -26.54
C ILE A 167 -2.80 11.21 -25.88
N ASN A 168 -3.03 12.51 -25.77
CA ASN A 168 -2.10 13.40 -25.10
C ASN A 168 -1.95 13.01 -23.63
N SER A 169 -0.73 12.87 -23.12
CA SER A 169 -0.42 12.47 -21.75
C SER A 169 -0.97 13.42 -20.66
N ASN A 170 -1.35 14.65 -21.03
CA ASN A 170 -2.07 15.57 -20.15
C ASN A 170 -3.56 15.26 -20.03
N ASN A 171 -4.15 14.45 -20.92
CA ASN A 171 -5.54 14.06 -20.87
C ASN A 171 -5.76 12.90 -19.88
N GLN A 172 -5.70 13.23 -18.61
CA GLN A 172 -5.74 12.28 -17.51
C GLN A 172 -7.08 12.37 -16.78
N ILE A 173 -7.71 11.22 -16.56
CA ILE A 173 -9.00 11.07 -15.87
C ILE A 173 -8.92 10.18 -14.61
N TRP A 174 -7.72 9.79 -14.19
CA TRP A 174 -7.52 8.90 -13.05
C TRP A 174 -8.10 9.47 -11.74
N GLN A 175 -8.15 10.81 -11.59
CA GLN A 175 -8.72 11.47 -10.40
C GLN A 175 -10.20 11.11 -10.20
N TYR A 176 -10.96 11.00 -11.28
CA TYR A 176 -12.35 10.58 -11.22
C TYR A 176 -12.46 9.11 -10.80
N LYS A 177 -11.58 8.25 -11.32
CA LYS A 177 -11.54 6.85 -10.89
C LYS A 177 -11.28 6.75 -9.38
N GLU A 178 -10.29 7.47 -8.85
CA GLU A 178 -9.97 7.46 -7.43
C GLU A 178 -11.14 7.98 -6.57
N LEU A 179 -11.78 9.09 -6.99
CA LEU A 179 -12.95 9.63 -6.32
C LEU A 179 -14.11 8.62 -6.28
N PHE A 180 -14.45 8.03 -7.42
CA PHE A 180 -15.52 7.05 -7.49
C PHE A 180 -15.19 5.75 -6.74
N THR A 181 -13.92 5.34 -6.71
CA THR A 181 -13.47 4.21 -5.90
C THR A 181 -13.68 4.48 -4.41
N LEU A 182 -13.35 5.69 -3.94
CA LEU A 182 -13.62 6.11 -2.55
C LEU A 182 -15.12 6.11 -2.23
N ILE A 183 -15.95 6.70 -3.10
CA ILE A 183 -17.41 6.71 -2.93
C ILE A 183 -17.95 5.27 -2.89
N ASN A 184 -17.53 4.42 -3.81
CA ASN A 184 -17.94 3.02 -3.86
C ASN A 184 -17.51 2.24 -2.60
N MET A 185 -16.33 2.51 -2.06
CA MET A 185 -15.89 1.94 -0.79
C MET A 185 -16.83 2.33 0.36
N ILE A 186 -17.17 3.61 0.48
CA ILE A 186 -18.10 4.10 1.51
C ILE A 186 -19.47 3.44 1.34
N VAL A 187 -20.02 3.41 0.11
CA VAL A 187 -21.30 2.77 -0.19
C VAL A 187 -21.27 1.28 0.12
N SER A 188 -20.17 0.60 -0.20
CA SER A 188 -20.01 -0.83 0.11
C SER A 188 -20.07 -1.12 1.60
N LEU A 189 -19.43 -0.26 2.43
CA LEU A 189 -19.51 -0.40 3.89
C LEU A 189 -20.94 -0.12 4.42
N LEU A 190 -21.60 0.90 3.88
CA LEU A 190 -23.00 1.20 4.23
C LEU A 190 -23.95 0.06 3.85
N MET A 191 -23.64 -0.72 2.84
CA MET A 191 -24.40 -1.88 2.40
C MET A 191 -24.46 -3.02 3.44
N LEU A 192 -23.52 -3.05 4.39
CA LEU A 192 -23.59 -4.00 5.52
C LEU A 192 -24.86 -3.84 6.35
N ILE A 193 -25.41 -2.62 6.45
CA ILE A 193 -26.63 -2.34 7.21
C ILE A 193 -27.85 -3.06 6.60
N PRO A 194 -28.22 -2.85 5.31
CA PRO A 194 -29.36 -3.57 4.72
C PRO A 194 -29.13 -5.07 4.62
N ILE A 195 -27.89 -5.54 4.38
CA ILE A 195 -27.56 -6.98 4.42
C ILE A 195 -27.86 -7.56 5.79
N ALA A 196 -27.38 -6.91 6.87
CA ALA A 196 -27.66 -7.35 8.24
C ALA A 196 -29.16 -7.37 8.55
N LYS A 197 -29.91 -6.31 8.16
CA LYS A 197 -31.37 -6.25 8.32
C LYS A 197 -32.07 -7.38 7.57
N LEU A 198 -31.62 -7.69 6.36
CA LEU A 198 -32.18 -8.79 5.57
C LEU A 198 -32.01 -10.14 6.30
N PHE A 199 -30.80 -10.45 6.78
CA PHE A 199 -30.57 -11.69 7.53
C PHE A 199 -31.35 -11.72 8.85
N LEU A 200 -31.42 -10.61 9.59
CA LEU A 200 -32.18 -10.51 10.83
C LEU A 200 -33.69 -10.67 10.65
N SER A 201 -34.23 -10.48 9.44
CA SER A 201 -35.62 -10.75 9.13
C SER A 201 -35.95 -12.24 8.97
N LEU A 202 -34.94 -13.09 8.78
CA LEU A 202 -35.12 -14.53 8.65
C LEU A 202 -35.46 -15.15 10.02
N SER A 203 -36.37 -16.15 10.00
CA SER A 203 -36.83 -16.82 11.23
C SER A 203 -35.69 -17.37 12.11
N PHE A 204 -34.60 -17.85 11.49
CA PHE A 204 -33.45 -18.39 12.20
C PHE A 204 -32.72 -17.34 13.05
N TYR A 205 -32.64 -16.09 12.59
CA TYR A 205 -31.92 -15.01 13.28
C TYR A 205 -32.82 -14.06 14.08
N LYS A 206 -34.15 -14.14 13.91
CA LYS A 206 -35.09 -13.21 14.53
C LYS A 206 -34.97 -13.12 16.04
N ASP A 207 -34.68 -14.24 16.69
CA ASP A 207 -34.61 -14.34 18.16
C ASP A 207 -33.40 -13.60 18.78
N ILE A 208 -32.38 -13.28 17.97
CA ILE A 208 -31.21 -12.52 18.47
C ILE A 208 -31.42 -11.01 18.43
N VAL A 209 -32.51 -10.55 17.84
CA VAL A 209 -32.89 -9.14 17.87
C VAL A 209 -33.37 -8.80 19.28
N LYS A 210 -32.72 -7.90 19.95
CA LYS A 210 -33.04 -7.44 21.32
C LYS A 210 -33.58 -6.02 21.27
N ASP A 211 -34.36 -5.67 22.29
CA ASP A 211 -34.76 -4.29 22.51
C ASP A 211 -33.54 -3.40 22.76
N ILE A 212 -33.68 -2.11 22.41
CA ILE A 212 -32.62 -1.13 22.65
C ILE A 212 -32.38 -1.05 24.15
N PRO A 213 -31.13 -1.25 24.63
CA PRO A 213 -30.85 -1.17 26.05
C PRO A 213 -31.09 0.24 26.59
N ALA A 214 -31.39 0.33 27.89
CA ALA A 214 -31.56 1.62 28.56
C ALA A 214 -30.29 2.48 28.36
N SER A 215 -30.49 3.79 28.20
CA SER A 215 -29.38 4.74 28.07
C SER A 215 -28.43 4.64 29.28
N LEU A 216 -27.14 4.81 29.02
CA LEU A 216 -26.16 4.93 30.10
C LEU A 216 -26.46 6.16 30.95
N PRO A 217 -26.14 6.13 32.26
CA PRO A 217 -26.28 7.27 33.13
C PRO A 217 -25.51 8.49 32.60
N GLU A 218 -25.99 9.68 32.85
CA GLU A 218 -25.30 10.93 32.51
C GLU A 218 -23.89 10.96 33.11
N GLN A 219 -22.93 11.40 32.31
CA GLN A 219 -21.54 11.49 32.76
C GLN A 219 -21.35 12.67 33.70
N THR A 220 -20.91 12.42 34.91
CA THR A 220 -20.44 13.45 35.84
C THR A 220 -19.09 14.01 35.35
N SER A 221 -18.73 15.21 35.87
CA SER A 221 -17.41 15.81 35.55
C SER A 221 -16.24 14.89 35.90
N LYS A 222 -16.35 14.13 36.99
CA LYS A 222 -15.35 13.10 37.38
C LYS A 222 -15.28 11.94 36.37
N SER A 223 -16.42 11.43 35.91
CA SER A 223 -16.42 10.34 34.91
C SER A 223 -15.90 10.82 33.55
N LYS A 224 -16.16 12.05 33.15
CA LYS A 224 -15.54 12.66 31.94
C LYS A 224 -14.02 12.73 32.06
N MET A 225 -13.51 13.19 33.21
CA MET A 225 -12.07 13.25 33.45
C MET A 225 -11.42 11.87 33.37
N ILE A 226 -12.03 10.86 34.01
CA ILE A 226 -11.55 9.46 33.95
C ILE A 226 -11.56 8.96 32.51
N PHE A 227 -12.64 9.19 31.76
CA PHE A 227 -12.73 8.79 30.36
C PHE A 227 -11.58 9.36 29.52
N TRP A 228 -11.33 10.67 29.60
CA TRP A 228 -10.25 11.30 28.86
C TRP A 228 -8.87 10.82 29.32
N SER A 229 -8.67 10.62 30.62
CA SER A 229 -7.40 10.07 31.13
C SER A 229 -7.13 8.66 30.61
N VAL A 230 -8.13 7.80 30.59
CA VAL A 230 -8.04 6.43 30.04
C VAL A 230 -7.82 6.46 28.54
N PHE A 231 -8.49 7.38 27.82
CA PHE A 231 -8.32 7.56 26.39
C PHE A 231 -6.87 7.94 26.04
N PHE A 232 -6.31 8.97 26.69
CA PHE A 232 -4.94 9.40 26.47
C PHE A 232 -3.92 8.34 26.90
N LEU A 233 -4.17 7.61 28.00
CA LEU A 233 -3.32 6.50 28.42
C LEU A 233 -3.31 5.40 27.37
N SER A 234 -4.46 5.03 26.82
CA SER A 234 -4.58 4.02 25.77
C SER A 234 -3.85 4.45 24.49
N ALA A 235 -3.99 5.72 24.11
CA ALA A 235 -3.26 6.28 22.96
C ALA A 235 -1.75 6.26 23.19
N LEU A 236 -1.28 6.61 24.37
CA LEU A 236 0.14 6.57 24.74
C LEU A 236 0.69 5.14 24.67
N ILE A 237 -0.04 4.16 25.24
CA ILE A 237 0.33 2.74 25.17
C ILE A 237 0.42 2.28 23.69
N ALA A 238 -0.56 2.67 22.87
CA ALA A 238 -0.55 2.33 21.46
C ALA A 238 0.69 2.88 20.73
N CYS A 239 1.05 4.14 20.98
CA CYS A 239 2.24 4.75 20.40
C CYS A 239 3.54 4.05 20.85
N ILE A 240 3.70 3.82 22.15
CA ILE A 240 4.94 3.24 22.70
C ILE A 240 5.08 1.76 22.32
N SER A 241 3.97 1.01 22.22
CA SER A 241 4.01 -0.43 21.94
C SER A 241 4.30 -0.79 20.49
N PHE A 242 4.24 0.16 19.54
CA PHE A 242 4.42 -0.15 18.11
C PHE A 242 5.79 -0.76 17.82
N ILE A 243 6.88 -0.08 18.23
CA ILE A 243 8.24 -0.56 17.95
C ILE A 243 8.54 -1.91 18.63
N PRO A 244 8.24 -2.11 19.95
CA PRO A 244 8.37 -3.43 20.56
C PRO A 244 7.59 -4.55 19.83
N MET A 245 6.39 -4.27 19.33
CA MET A 245 5.61 -5.26 18.57
C MET A 245 6.23 -5.58 17.21
N VAL A 246 6.90 -4.63 16.58
CA VAL A 246 7.71 -4.90 15.37
C VAL A 246 8.84 -5.89 15.67
N ASP A 247 9.52 -5.74 16.80
CA ASP A 247 10.60 -6.64 17.18
C ASP A 247 10.09 -8.03 17.59
N VAL A 248 8.97 -8.10 18.30
CA VAL A 248 8.27 -9.36 18.61
C VAL A 248 7.86 -10.06 17.32
N ALA A 249 7.34 -9.33 16.33
CA ALA A 249 6.96 -9.90 15.04
C ALA A 249 8.14 -10.54 14.29
N LYS A 250 9.33 -9.96 14.38
CA LYS A 250 10.55 -10.53 13.78
C LYS A 250 10.95 -11.87 14.41
N ILE A 251 10.65 -12.05 15.69
CA ILE A 251 10.95 -13.28 16.42
C ILE A 251 9.90 -14.34 16.12
N LEU A 252 8.60 -13.99 16.22
CA LEU A 252 7.49 -14.94 16.04
C LEU A 252 7.31 -15.39 14.58
N PHE A 253 7.62 -14.51 13.63
CA PHE A 253 7.48 -14.77 12.19
C PHE A 253 8.85 -14.66 11.51
N TYR A 254 9.79 -15.47 11.97
CA TYR A 254 11.20 -15.41 11.59
C TYR A 254 11.40 -15.51 10.07
N GLU A 255 10.73 -16.43 9.40
CA GLU A 255 10.85 -16.67 7.96
C GLU A 255 10.45 -15.42 7.17
N SER A 256 9.27 -14.85 7.45
CA SER A 256 8.83 -13.64 6.75
C SER A 256 9.68 -12.41 7.09
N ALA A 257 10.25 -12.34 8.31
CA ALA A 257 11.19 -11.30 8.70
C ALA A 257 12.50 -11.39 7.90
N ASN A 258 12.94 -12.58 7.54
CA ASN A 258 14.09 -12.84 6.69
C ASN A 258 13.76 -12.91 5.19
N ARG A 259 12.55 -12.51 4.79
CA ARG A 259 12.07 -12.50 3.41
C ARG A 259 11.98 -13.89 2.76
N GLU A 260 11.81 -14.91 3.56
CA GLU A 260 11.50 -16.26 3.07
C GLU A 260 10.03 -16.35 2.70
N LEU A 261 9.72 -17.10 1.64
CA LEU A 261 8.34 -17.31 1.22
C LEU A 261 7.65 -18.25 2.21
N THR A 262 6.58 -17.78 2.82
CA THR A 262 5.70 -18.58 3.65
C THR A 262 4.29 -18.58 3.08
N TRP A 263 3.54 -19.65 3.28
CA TRP A 263 2.13 -19.72 2.89
C TRP A 263 1.21 -19.00 3.88
N PHE A 264 1.74 -18.65 5.07
CA PHE A 264 0.99 -18.06 6.17
C PHE A 264 1.71 -16.80 6.66
N PHE A 265 0.99 -15.68 6.71
CA PHE A 265 1.53 -14.36 7.09
C PHE A 265 2.84 -13.99 6.36
N PRO A 266 2.84 -13.90 5.03
CA PRO A 266 4.07 -13.68 4.27
C PRO A 266 4.61 -12.25 4.35
N GLN A 267 3.84 -11.30 4.90
CA GLN A 267 4.17 -9.87 4.85
C GLN A 267 4.67 -9.35 6.20
N ARG A 268 5.95 -9.08 6.27
CA ARG A 268 6.65 -8.60 7.47
C ARG A 268 5.96 -7.41 8.16
N MET A 269 5.56 -6.38 7.40
CA MET A 269 4.91 -5.19 7.98
C MET A 269 3.51 -5.49 8.51
N ASN A 270 2.73 -6.27 7.79
CA ASN A 270 1.39 -6.66 8.20
C ASN A 270 1.41 -7.51 9.47
N ASN A 271 2.38 -8.41 9.61
CA ASN A 271 2.55 -9.20 10.84
C ASN A 271 2.77 -8.31 12.06
N SER A 272 3.58 -7.27 11.92
CA SER A 272 3.85 -6.30 12.99
C SER A 272 2.59 -5.51 13.37
N VAL A 273 1.84 -5.03 12.37
CA VAL A 273 0.58 -4.31 12.58
C VAL A 273 -0.47 -5.21 13.23
N MET A 274 -0.58 -6.47 12.79
CA MET A 274 -1.50 -7.45 13.37
C MET A 274 -1.21 -7.69 14.85
N LEU A 275 0.05 -7.95 15.21
CA LEU A 275 0.43 -8.15 16.62
C LEU A 275 0.20 -6.91 17.46
N TRP A 276 0.55 -5.74 16.93
CA TRP A 276 0.30 -4.47 17.59
C TRP A 276 -1.20 -4.22 17.81
N ALA A 277 -2.04 -4.50 16.83
CA ALA A 277 -3.50 -4.36 16.94
C ALA A 277 -4.08 -5.36 17.96
N ALA A 278 -3.65 -6.61 17.91
CA ALA A 278 -4.08 -7.63 18.87
C ALA A 278 -3.66 -7.30 20.32
N PHE A 279 -2.43 -6.81 20.51
CA PHE A 279 -1.93 -6.36 21.80
C PHE A 279 -2.76 -5.18 22.34
N ASN A 280 -2.94 -4.14 21.52
CA ASN A 280 -3.71 -2.95 21.95
C ASN A 280 -5.20 -3.26 22.17
N GLY A 281 -5.79 -4.15 21.36
CA GLY A 281 -7.14 -4.65 21.58
C GLY A 281 -7.28 -5.37 22.95
N SER A 282 -6.31 -6.22 23.28
CA SER A 282 -6.27 -6.92 24.57
C SER A 282 -6.11 -5.93 25.74
N ILE A 283 -5.19 -4.97 25.64
CA ILE A 283 -5.01 -3.91 26.65
C ILE A 283 -6.29 -3.08 26.78
N GLY A 284 -6.92 -2.72 25.67
CA GLY A 284 -8.19 -1.97 25.65
C GLY A 284 -9.30 -2.71 26.42
N LEU A 285 -9.43 -4.03 26.21
CA LEU A 285 -10.37 -4.85 26.96
C LEU A 285 -10.05 -4.88 28.47
N VAL A 286 -8.79 -5.04 28.83
CA VAL A 286 -8.34 -5.03 30.25
C VAL A 286 -8.69 -3.68 30.89
N ILE A 287 -8.33 -2.57 30.24
CA ILE A 287 -8.64 -1.22 30.72
C ILE A 287 -10.15 -1.02 30.84
N PHE A 288 -10.92 -1.49 29.87
CA PHE A 288 -12.39 -1.41 29.91
C PHE A 288 -12.96 -2.13 31.14
N PHE A 289 -12.55 -3.38 31.39
CA PHE A 289 -13.03 -4.15 32.53
C PHE A 289 -12.58 -3.56 33.88
N ILE A 290 -11.35 -3.07 33.95
CA ILE A 290 -10.82 -2.39 35.13
C ILE A 290 -11.63 -1.11 35.39
N SER A 291 -11.82 -0.29 34.38
CA SER A 291 -12.61 0.96 34.49
C SER A 291 -14.05 0.68 34.93
N TYR A 292 -14.67 -0.35 34.39
CA TYR A 292 -15.99 -0.78 34.85
C TYR A 292 -15.98 -1.22 36.29
N TYR A 293 -15.03 -2.08 36.69
CA TYR A 293 -14.97 -2.61 38.05
C TYR A 293 -14.79 -1.52 39.11
N PHE A 294 -13.90 -0.57 38.89
CA PHE A 294 -13.60 0.48 39.86
C PHE A 294 -14.55 1.70 39.79
N PHE A 295 -15.10 2.01 38.63
CA PHE A 295 -15.90 3.22 38.45
C PHE A 295 -17.31 2.94 37.93
N GLY A 296 -17.49 2.23 36.83
CA GLY A 296 -18.79 2.05 36.18
C GLY A 296 -19.84 1.38 37.07
N ARG A 297 -19.46 0.33 37.75
CA ARG A 297 -20.32 -0.45 38.67
C ARG A 297 -20.90 0.40 39.83
N HIS A 298 -20.15 1.38 40.31
CA HIS A 298 -20.58 2.28 41.38
C HIS A 298 -21.46 3.46 40.90
N HIS A 299 -21.51 3.70 39.60
CA HIS A 299 -22.26 4.78 38.99
C HIS A 299 -23.47 4.27 38.19
N GLY A 300 -24.00 3.09 38.54
CA GLY A 300 -25.25 2.57 37.98
C GLY A 300 -25.12 1.97 36.58
N VAL A 301 -23.90 1.78 36.07
CA VAL A 301 -23.70 1.09 34.77
C VAL A 301 -23.98 -0.39 34.95
N ASN A 302 -25.02 -0.90 34.29
CA ASN A 302 -25.39 -2.30 34.34
C ASN A 302 -24.71 -3.08 33.19
N LYS A 303 -24.21 -4.29 33.45
CA LYS A 303 -23.68 -5.18 32.41
C LYS A 303 -24.69 -5.49 31.30
N ASN A 304 -25.99 -5.41 31.62
CA ASN A 304 -27.06 -5.62 30.64
C ASN A 304 -27.04 -4.58 29.53
N SER A 305 -26.60 -3.33 29.83
CA SER A 305 -26.48 -2.25 28.85
C SER A 305 -25.34 -2.47 27.84
N TRP A 306 -24.46 -3.44 28.05
CA TRP A 306 -23.38 -3.77 27.10
C TRP A 306 -23.79 -4.76 26.02
N GLY A 307 -25.01 -5.32 26.10
CA GLY A 307 -25.46 -6.36 25.17
C GLY A 307 -24.75 -7.71 25.31
N LEU A 308 -24.05 -7.93 26.42
CA LEU A 308 -23.26 -9.16 26.66
C LEU A 308 -24.08 -10.30 27.30
N GLN A 309 -25.39 -10.13 27.47
CA GLN A 309 -26.27 -11.20 27.91
C GLN A 309 -26.63 -12.12 26.74
N ILE A 310 -25.72 -13.01 26.40
CA ILE A 310 -25.87 -13.94 25.27
C ILE A 310 -25.76 -15.35 25.83
N ASN A 311 -26.79 -16.18 25.58
CA ASN A 311 -26.69 -17.61 25.86
C ASN A 311 -25.92 -18.33 24.71
N LYS A 312 -25.57 -19.61 24.92
CA LYS A 312 -24.77 -20.35 23.93
C LYS A 312 -25.44 -20.46 22.56
N VAL A 313 -26.75 -20.56 22.50
CA VAL A 313 -27.52 -20.64 21.23
C VAL A 313 -27.52 -19.29 20.53
N GLU A 314 -27.74 -18.19 21.26
CA GLU A 314 -27.66 -16.83 20.71
C GLU A 314 -26.25 -16.52 20.24
N LEU A 315 -25.20 -16.92 20.97
CA LEU A 315 -23.80 -16.75 20.55
C LEU A 315 -23.56 -17.48 19.21
N PHE A 316 -23.99 -18.74 19.11
CA PHE A 316 -23.87 -19.49 17.87
C PHE A 316 -24.59 -18.78 16.70
N LYS A 317 -25.85 -18.38 16.91
CA LYS A 317 -26.61 -17.64 15.89
C LYS A 317 -25.93 -16.32 15.50
N THR A 318 -25.35 -15.60 16.46
CA THR A 318 -24.62 -14.34 16.20
C THR A 318 -23.36 -14.58 15.36
N ILE A 319 -22.60 -15.64 15.65
CA ILE A 319 -21.43 -16.04 14.84
C ILE A 319 -21.90 -16.40 13.42
N MET A 320 -22.94 -17.20 13.28
CA MET A 320 -23.50 -17.58 11.99
C MET A 320 -24.01 -16.37 11.21
N LEU A 321 -24.64 -15.41 11.89
CA LEU A 321 -25.05 -14.14 11.28
C LEU A 321 -23.85 -13.36 10.74
N GLY A 322 -22.81 -13.21 11.54
CA GLY A 322 -21.56 -12.54 11.12
C GLY A 322 -20.94 -13.21 9.89
N LEU A 323 -20.84 -14.54 9.89
CA LEU A 323 -20.36 -15.30 8.73
C LEU A 323 -21.24 -15.14 7.51
N SER A 324 -22.56 -15.17 7.68
CA SER A 324 -23.53 -15.00 6.57
C SER A 324 -23.42 -13.60 5.94
N ILE A 325 -23.31 -12.56 6.77
CA ILE A 325 -23.12 -11.18 6.30
C ILE A 325 -21.77 -11.08 5.57
N PHE A 326 -20.70 -11.62 6.15
CA PHE A 326 -19.36 -11.59 5.56
C PHE A 326 -19.35 -12.28 4.19
N ILE A 327 -19.87 -13.50 4.09
CA ILE A 327 -19.91 -14.24 2.82
C ILE A 327 -20.75 -13.50 1.77
N CYS A 328 -21.95 -13.03 2.15
CA CYS A 328 -22.82 -12.28 1.24
C CYS A 328 -22.12 -11.00 0.74
N TYR A 329 -21.50 -10.24 1.63
CA TYR A 329 -20.77 -9.04 1.30
C TYR A 329 -19.58 -9.33 0.39
N TYR A 330 -18.81 -10.36 0.69
CA TYR A 330 -17.68 -10.80 -0.13
C TYR A 330 -18.13 -11.21 -1.55
N LEU A 331 -19.23 -11.95 -1.68
CA LEU A 331 -19.80 -12.32 -2.97
C LEU A 331 -20.22 -11.10 -3.79
N ILE A 332 -20.85 -10.10 -3.15
CA ILE A 332 -21.24 -8.86 -3.83
C ILE A 332 -19.99 -8.12 -4.34
N LEU A 333 -18.96 -7.98 -3.51
CA LEU A 333 -17.69 -7.36 -3.92
C LEU A 333 -17.02 -8.12 -5.07
N TYR A 334 -17.07 -9.46 -5.02
CA TYR A 334 -16.57 -10.30 -6.10
C TYR A 334 -17.30 -10.04 -7.41
N PHE A 335 -18.63 -9.96 -7.40
CA PHE A 335 -19.42 -9.64 -8.59
C PHE A 335 -19.11 -8.23 -9.12
N VAL A 336 -18.98 -7.25 -8.25
CA VAL A 336 -18.58 -5.89 -8.64
C VAL A 336 -17.20 -5.88 -9.30
N TYR A 337 -16.25 -6.60 -8.72
CA TYR A 337 -14.92 -6.76 -9.32
C TYR A 337 -14.99 -7.46 -10.68
N PHE A 338 -15.73 -8.56 -10.77
CA PHE A 338 -15.87 -9.34 -12.01
C PHE A 338 -16.50 -8.53 -13.16
N LEU A 339 -17.53 -7.75 -12.86
CA LEU A 339 -18.27 -6.99 -13.87
C LEU A 339 -17.59 -5.66 -14.24
N PHE A 340 -16.99 -4.97 -13.27
CA PHE A 340 -16.54 -3.59 -13.44
C PHE A 340 -15.03 -3.41 -13.22
N HIS A 341 -14.31 -4.45 -12.82
CA HIS A 341 -12.89 -4.41 -12.45
C HIS A 341 -12.56 -3.35 -11.39
N VAL A 342 -13.51 -3.05 -10.50
CA VAL A 342 -13.33 -2.14 -9.37
C VAL A 342 -12.83 -2.92 -8.18
N ASP A 343 -11.64 -2.55 -7.72
CA ASP A 343 -10.96 -3.15 -6.58
C ASP A 343 -10.92 -2.15 -5.42
N TYR A 344 -11.57 -2.47 -4.31
CA TYR A 344 -11.57 -1.60 -3.12
C TYR A 344 -10.32 -1.75 -2.25
N ARG A 345 -9.50 -2.77 -2.46
CA ARG A 345 -8.22 -3.05 -1.79
C ARG A 345 -8.21 -3.16 -0.27
N PHE A 346 -9.25 -2.73 0.43
CA PHE A 346 -9.23 -2.78 1.90
C PHE A 346 -9.18 -4.20 2.47
N TRP A 347 -9.57 -5.21 1.71
CA TRP A 347 -9.41 -6.63 2.06
C TRP A 347 -7.95 -7.06 2.13
N PHE A 348 -7.11 -6.50 1.25
CA PHE A 348 -5.70 -6.83 1.18
C PHE A 348 -4.83 -6.05 2.18
N MET A 349 -5.38 -5.03 2.82
CA MET A 349 -4.69 -4.30 3.88
C MET A 349 -4.89 -4.93 5.25
N GLY A 350 -5.87 -5.82 5.40
CA GLY A 350 -6.21 -6.49 6.66
C GLY A 350 -5.78 -7.98 6.73
N VAL A 351 -5.25 -8.54 5.66
CA VAL A 351 -4.85 -9.96 5.59
C VAL A 351 -3.36 -10.09 5.32
#